data_cb747c747c025039ba10a3ac4f1d6f73
#
_entry.id   cb747c747c025039ba10a3ac4f1d6f73
#
_cell.length_a   1.000
_cell.length_b   1.000
_cell.length_c   1.000
_cell.angle_alpha   90.00
_cell.angle_beta   90.00
_cell.angle_gamma   90.00
#
_symmetry.space_group_name_H-M   'P 1'
#
loop_
_entity.id
_entity.type
_entity.pdbx_description
1 polymer ?
#
loop_
_entity_poly.entity_id
_entity_poly.type
_entity_poly.pdbx_seq_one_letter_code
_entity_poly.pdbx_strand_id
1 'polypeptide(L)'
;MAERGRATLAGLGAIGLWALLAPLGVAAGPVPPFLLTGLTFAVGGLLGLSVQLARGQPLSTLLRVPAKAWLLGVGAFFGYHALYFTALQTLPPVDALLIINLWPLLIVLFTGLLPQERLLPGHLLGVACGLAGAAILVLGKAAPEAGTPAPAVIGYLAAIGCALIWSGYSVLNRRLVADVPSTAVTGFCLATALLSLLAHLLLEPAGWPEGSAWLAILALGLGPVGAAFFLWDH
;
A
#
# COMPACT_ATOMS: atom_id res chain seq x y z
N MET A 1 9.41 3.37 -29.62
CA MET A 1 7.99 2.94 -29.45
C MET A 1 7.86 1.64 -28.66
N ALA A 2 8.74 0.65 -28.87
CA ALA A 2 8.67 -0.63 -28.15
C ALA A 2 8.91 -0.53 -26.63
N GLU A 3 9.81 0.33 -26.16
CA GLU A 3 10.04 0.54 -24.70
C GLU A 3 8.85 1.17 -23.99
N ARG A 4 8.22 2.19 -24.60
CA ARG A 4 7.00 2.78 -24.04
C ARG A 4 5.86 1.77 -23.92
N GLY A 5 5.71 0.88 -24.92
CA GLY A 5 4.72 -0.19 -24.88
C GLY A 5 4.97 -1.19 -23.75
N ARG A 6 6.22 -1.57 -23.53
CA ARG A 6 6.61 -2.48 -22.42
C ARG A 6 6.36 -1.86 -21.04
N ALA A 7 6.76 -0.61 -20.84
CA ALA A 7 6.52 0.11 -19.60
C ALA A 7 5.01 0.27 -19.31
N THR A 8 4.21 0.56 -20.34
CA THR A 8 2.74 0.65 -20.21
C THR A 8 2.14 -0.70 -19.80
N LEU A 9 2.57 -1.80 -20.44
CA LEU A 9 2.10 -3.14 -20.12
C LEU A 9 2.50 -3.57 -18.69
N ALA A 10 3.73 -3.26 -18.26
CA ALA A 10 4.19 -3.52 -16.91
C ALA A 10 3.35 -2.74 -15.87
N GLY A 11 3.11 -1.44 -16.13
CA GLY A 11 2.25 -0.61 -15.28
C GLY A 11 0.81 -1.11 -15.21
N LEU A 12 0.20 -1.52 -16.33
CA LEU A 12 -1.12 -2.13 -16.35
C LEU A 12 -1.14 -3.46 -15.58
N GLY A 13 -0.10 -4.27 -15.72
CA GLY A 13 0.07 -5.50 -14.94
C GLY A 13 0.13 -5.24 -13.44
N ALA A 14 0.90 -4.24 -13.01
CA ALA A 14 1.00 -3.83 -11.61
C ALA A 14 -0.37 -3.35 -11.06
N ILE A 15 -1.08 -2.51 -11.82
CA ILE A 15 -2.43 -2.04 -11.44
C ILE A 15 -3.41 -3.21 -11.34
N GLY A 16 -3.37 -4.15 -12.30
CA GLY A 16 -4.20 -5.35 -12.26
C GLY A 16 -3.94 -6.21 -11.02
N LEU A 17 -2.66 -6.37 -10.64
CA LEU A 17 -2.30 -7.08 -9.40
C LEU A 17 -2.77 -6.32 -8.16
N TRP A 18 -2.60 -4.99 -8.10
CA TRP A 18 -3.09 -4.19 -6.97
C TRP A 18 -4.61 -4.20 -6.84
N ALA A 19 -5.36 -4.36 -7.94
CA ALA A 19 -6.81 -4.53 -7.88
C ALA A 19 -7.23 -5.79 -7.09
N LEU A 20 -6.35 -6.80 -6.98
CA LEU A 20 -6.57 -8.00 -6.19
C LEU A 20 -6.29 -7.81 -4.69
N LEU A 21 -5.70 -6.68 -4.28
CA LEU A 21 -5.33 -6.45 -2.87
C LEU A 21 -6.54 -6.52 -1.95
N ALA A 22 -7.65 -5.86 -2.31
CA ALA A 22 -8.85 -5.83 -1.51
C ALA A 22 -9.57 -7.18 -1.44
N PRO A 23 -9.92 -7.84 -2.56
CA PRO A 23 -10.62 -9.11 -2.49
C PRO A 23 -9.79 -10.21 -1.79
N LEU A 24 -8.48 -10.24 -1.99
CA LEU A 24 -7.60 -11.17 -1.28
C LEU A 24 -7.45 -10.80 0.20
N GLY A 25 -7.39 -9.51 0.55
CA GLY A 25 -7.38 -9.06 1.94
C GLY A 25 -8.65 -9.47 2.69
N VAL A 26 -9.81 -9.34 2.05
CA VAL A 26 -11.08 -9.85 2.60
C VAL A 26 -11.09 -11.38 2.69
N ALA A 27 -10.57 -12.07 1.69
CA ALA A 27 -10.50 -13.54 1.67
C ALA A 27 -9.53 -14.11 2.73
N ALA A 28 -8.56 -13.33 3.21
CA ALA A 28 -7.70 -13.71 4.32
C ALA A 28 -8.47 -13.81 5.65
N GLY A 29 -9.68 -13.24 5.74
CA GLY A 29 -10.53 -13.33 6.92
C GLY A 29 -9.98 -12.52 8.11
N PRO A 30 -10.23 -12.97 9.35
CA PRO A 30 -9.92 -12.23 10.57
C PRO A 30 -8.43 -12.34 11.00
N VAL A 31 -7.51 -12.52 10.04
CA VAL A 31 -6.07 -12.52 10.36
C VAL A 31 -5.67 -11.12 10.83
N PRO A 32 -5.01 -10.98 12.00
CA PRO A 32 -4.62 -9.68 12.53
C PRO A 32 -3.84 -8.83 11.52
N PRO A 33 -4.07 -7.50 11.42
CA PRO A 33 -3.50 -6.64 10.38
C PRO A 33 -1.98 -6.67 10.30
N PHE A 34 -1.28 -6.64 11.43
CA PHE A 34 0.18 -6.72 11.41
C PHE A 34 0.68 -8.10 11.04
N LEU A 35 0.01 -9.18 11.48
CA LEU A 35 0.34 -10.53 11.06
C LEU A 35 0.16 -10.70 9.55
N LEU A 36 -0.97 -10.23 9.02
CA LEU A 36 -1.28 -10.29 7.59
C LEU A 36 -0.24 -9.51 6.78
N THR A 37 0.09 -8.27 7.21
CA THR A 37 1.15 -7.46 6.60
C THR A 37 2.49 -8.20 6.65
N GLY A 38 2.88 -8.72 7.82
CA GLY A 38 4.15 -9.40 8.00
C GLY A 38 4.32 -10.61 7.10
N LEU A 39 3.31 -11.47 7.04
CA LEU A 39 3.36 -12.69 6.22
C LEU A 39 3.35 -12.38 4.71
N THR A 40 2.51 -11.46 4.27
CA THR A 40 2.45 -11.09 2.84
C THR A 40 3.74 -10.43 2.37
N PHE A 41 4.33 -9.54 3.18
CA PHE A 41 5.61 -8.92 2.87
C PHE A 41 6.80 -9.87 3.00
N ALA A 42 6.73 -10.88 3.87
CA ALA A 42 7.73 -11.96 3.90
C ALA A 42 7.72 -12.74 2.58
N VAL A 43 6.55 -13.13 2.09
CA VAL A 43 6.41 -13.82 0.79
C VAL A 43 6.93 -12.94 -0.35
N GLY A 44 6.51 -11.66 -0.43
CA GLY A 44 6.96 -10.73 -1.46
C GLY A 44 8.47 -10.44 -1.39
N GLY A 45 9.01 -10.28 -0.19
CA GLY A 45 10.44 -10.09 0.03
C GLY A 45 11.28 -11.31 -0.34
N LEU A 46 10.81 -12.52 0.00
CA LEU A 46 11.46 -13.77 -0.39
C LEU A 46 11.41 -13.99 -1.91
N LEU A 47 10.30 -13.62 -2.56
CA LEU A 47 10.21 -13.62 -4.02
C LEU A 47 11.27 -12.70 -4.63
N GLY A 48 11.35 -11.45 -4.16
CA GLY A 48 12.34 -10.48 -4.62
C GLY A 48 13.77 -10.95 -4.39
N LEU A 49 14.04 -11.51 -3.22
CA LEU A 49 15.34 -12.09 -2.88
C LEU A 49 15.72 -13.24 -3.81
N SER A 50 14.78 -14.15 -4.08
CA SER A 50 14.97 -15.27 -4.99
C SER A 50 15.30 -14.81 -6.41
N VAL A 51 14.58 -13.79 -6.92
CA VAL A 51 14.83 -13.19 -8.23
C VAL A 51 16.21 -12.52 -8.27
N GLN A 52 16.59 -11.79 -7.21
CA GLN A 52 17.89 -11.12 -7.11
C GLN A 52 19.05 -12.14 -7.14
N LEU A 53 18.93 -13.20 -6.36
CA LEU A 53 19.92 -14.29 -6.33
C LEU A 53 20.01 -15.01 -7.68
N ALA A 54 18.88 -15.33 -8.30
CA ALA A 54 18.84 -15.98 -9.60
C ALA A 54 19.48 -15.13 -10.72
N ARG A 55 19.45 -13.79 -10.56
CA ARG A 55 20.11 -12.83 -11.47
C ARG A 55 21.58 -12.59 -11.13
N GLY A 56 22.13 -13.26 -10.13
CA GLY A 56 23.51 -13.06 -9.66
C GLY A 56 23.80 -11.67 -9.07
N GLN A 57 22.76 -10.95 -8.65
CA GLN A 57 22.92 -9.62 -8.08
C GLN A 57 23.39 -9.72 -6.62
N PRO A 58 24.42 -8.97 -6.22
CA PRO A 58 24.96 -9.07 -4.87
C PRO A 58 24.02 -8.46 -3.84
N LEU A 59 23.84 -9.13 -2.70
CA LEU A 59 23.00 -8.64 -1.61
C LEU A 59 23.52 -7.34 -0.98
N SER A 60 24.81 -7.04 -1.17
CA SER A 60 25.40 -5.77 -0.74
C SER A 60 24.75 -4.53 -1.37
N THR A 61 24.02 -4.69 -2.50
CA THR A 61 23.24 -3.60 -3.09
C THR A 61 22.16 -3.07 -2.14
N LEU A 62 21.59 -3.94 -1.31
CA LEU A 62 20.59 -3.56 -0.30
C LEU A 62 21.19 -2.66 0.79
N LEU A 63 22.48 -2.87 1.14
CA LEU A 63 23.18 -2.09 2.16
C LEU A 63 23.60 -0.69 1.67
N ARG A 64 23.60 -0.46 0.36
CA ARG A 64 23.97 0.83 -0.23
C ARG A 64 22.81 1.80 -0.37
N VAL A 65 21.62 1.39 0.01
CA VAL A 65 20.41 2.22 -0.03
C VAL A 65 20.49 3.28 1.08
N PRO A 66 20.29 4.57 0.77
CA PRO A 66 20.36 5.65 1.76
C PRO A 66 19.30 5.49 2.86
N ALA A 67 19.63 5.89 4.10
CA ALA A 67 18.71 5.78 5.23
C ALA A 67 17.36 6.46 5.00
N LYS A 68 17.34 7.60 4.28
CA LYS A 68 16.09 8.28 3.90
C LYS A 68 15.17 7.41 3.03
N ALA A 69 15.73 6.59 2.15
CA ALA A 69 14.94 5.68 1.32
C ALA A 69 14.38 4.52 2.14
N TRP A 70 15.15 4.00 3.10
CA TRP A 70 14.66 3.02 4.06
C TRP A 70 13.51 3.57 4.89
N LEU A 71 13.64 4.77 5.42
CA LEU A 71 12.60 5.40 6.22
C LEU A 71 11.31 5.62 5.40
N LEU A 72 11.44 6.12 4.18
CA LEU A 72 10.30 6.36 3.29
C LEU A 72 9.68 5.03 2.82
N GLY A 73 10.49 4.09 2.33
CA GLY A 73 9.99 2.84 1.76
C GLY A 73 9.35 1.95 2.84
N VAL A 74 10.08 1.67 3.91
CA VAL A 74 9.57 0.82 5.01
C VAL A 74 8.43 1.51 5.74
N GLY A 75 8.54 2.82 6.02
CA GLY A 75 7.50 3.58 6.68
C GLY A 75 6.19 3.60 5.88
N ALA A 76 6.29 3.76 4.55
CA ALA A 76 5.12 3.70 3.68
C ALA A 76 4.56 2.28 3.60
N PHE A 77 5.39 1.26 3.35
CA PHE A 77 4.91 -0.10 3.19
C PHE A 77 4.30 -0.64 4.48
N PHE A 78 4.98 -0.48 5.60
CA PHE A 78 4.46 -0.89 6.91
C PHE A 78 3.20 -0.12 7.28
N GLY A 79 3.27 1.22 7.28
CA GLY A 79 2.16 2.07 7.72
C GLY A 79 0.93 1.91 6.83
N TYR A 80 1.09 1.96 5.50
CA TYR A 80 -0.02 1.81 4.59
C TYR A 80 -0.72 0.45 4.75
N HIS A 81 0.01 -0.67 4.71
CA HIS A 81 -0.62 -1.99 4.69
C HIS A 81 -1.22 -2.38 6.04
N ALA A 82 -0.59 -2.01 7.15
CA ALA A 82 -1.17 -2.21 8.47
C ALA A 82 -2.50 -1.45 8.61
N LEU A 83 -2.53 -0.18 8.21
CA LEU A 83 -3.76 0.63 8.22
C LEU A 83 -4.78 0.12 7.19
N TYR A 84 -4.34 -0.34 6.02
CA TYR A 84 -5.20 -0.89 4.97
C TYR A 84 -5.98 -2.11 5.47
N PHE A 85 -5.28 -3.09 6.04
CA PHE A 85 -5.94 -4.29 6.56
C PHE A 85 -6.80 -3.97 7.79
N THR A 86 -6.39 -3.02 8.64
CA THR A 86 -7.21 -2.53 9.73
C THR A 86 -8.52 -1.91 9.21
N ALA A 87 -8.45 -1.07 8.18
CA ALA A 87 -9.64 -0.48 7.58
C ALA A 87 -10.58 -1.53 6.98
N LEU A 88 -10.05 -2.52 6.25
CA LEU A 88 -10.85 -3.60 5.67
C LEU A 88 -11.53 -4.51 6.70
N GLN A 89 -10.94 -4.66 7.90
CA GLN A 89 -11.52 -5.49 8.97
C GLN A 89 -12.52 -4.75 9.84
N THR A 90 -12.49 -3.40 9.83
CA THR A 90 -13.32 -2.58 10.71
C THR A 90 -14.42 -1.83 9.99
N LEU A 91 -14.35 -1.73 8.65
CA LEU A 91 -15.34 -1.10 7.79
C LEU A 91 -15.84 -2.06 6.73
N PRO A 92 -17.04 -1.81 6.16
CA PRO A 92 -17.42 -2.43 4.91
C PRO A 92 -16.34 -2.14 3.84
N PRO A 93 -15.88 -3.15 3.08
CA PRO A 93 -14.77 -2.98 2.13
C PRO A 93 -14.96 -1.81 1.15
N VAL A 94 -16.19 -1.58 0.71
CA VAL A 94 -16.51 -0.47 -0.19
C VAL A 94 -16.20 0.89 0.45
N ASP A 95 -16.54 1.07 1.73
CA ASP A 95 -16.32 2.33 2.46
C ASP A 95 -14.83 2.58 2.69
N ALA A 96 -14.11 1.54 3.13
CA ALA A 96 -12.68 1.60 3.28
C ALA A 96 -11.99 1.99 1.96
N LEU A 97 -12.33 1.30 0.86
CA LEU A 97 -11.71 1.53 -0.44
C LEU A 97 -12.04 2.89 -1.04
N LEU A 98 -13.25 3.42 -0.84
CA LEU A 98 -13.60 4.77 -1.31
C LEU A 98 -12.68 5.82 -0.70
N ILE A 99 -12.41 5.72 0.61
CA ILE A 99 -11.54 6.67 1.32
C ILE A 99 -10.07 6.44 0.96
N ILE A 100 -9.62 5.19 0.98
CA ILE A 100 -8.25 4.84 0.61
C ILE A 100 -7.92 5.36 -0.80
N ASN A 101 -8.84 5.18 -1.76
CA ASN A 101 -8.65 5.61 -3.15
C ASN A 101 -8.74 7.15 -3.36
N LEU A 102 -8.80 7.94 -2.31
CA LEU A 102 -8.55 9.38 -2.40
C LEU A 102 -7.06 9.73 -2.64
N TRP A 103 -6.15 8.76 -2.51
CA TRP A 103 -4.71 8.99 -2.67
C TRP A 103 -4.33 9.65 -4.02
N PRO A 104 -4.96 9.39 -5.20
CA PRO A 104 -4.59 10.11 -6.42
C PRO A 104 -4.93 11.59 -6.34
N LEU A 105 -6.06 11.94 -5.73
CA LEU A 105 -6.46 13.33 -5.51
C LEU A 105 -5.49 14.05 -4.58
N LEU A 106 -5.07 13.37 -3.51
CA LEU A 106 -4.11 13.89 -2.55
C LEU A 106 -2.71 14.04 -3.16
N ILE A 107 -2.29 13.16 -4.08
CA ILE A 107 -1.05 13.33 -4.83
C ILE A 107 -1.08 14.65 -5.61
N VAL A 108 -2.18 14.94 -6.29
CA VAL A 108 -2.34 16.20 -7.02
C VAL A 108 -2.21 17.39 -6.07
N LEU A 109 -2.91 17.37 -4.94
CA LEU A 109 -2.84 18.44 -3.94
C LEU A 109 -1.42 18.59 -3.36
N PHE A 110 -0.79 17.50 -2.94
CA PHE A 110 0.57 17.52 -2.37
C PHE A 110 1.63 17.97 -3.38
N THR A 111 1.46 17.58 -4.65
CA THR A 111 2.33 18.07 -5.72
C THR A 111 2.20 19.59 -5.85
N GLY A 112 1.00 20.14 -5.74
CA GLY A 112 0.78 21.60 -5.81
C GLY A 112 1.35 22.40 -4.65
N LEU A 113 1.68 21.76 -3.52
CA LEU A 113 2.38 22.39 -2.40
C LEU A 113 3.89 22.56 -2.68
N LEU A 114 4.38 21.99 -3.78
CA LEU A 114 5.79 22.02 -4.12
C LEU A 114 6.15 23.29 -4.89
N PRO A 115 7.27 23.96 -4.59
CA PRO A 115 7.60 25.29 -5.13
C PRO A 115 7.72 25.37 -6.65
N GLN A 116 7.91 24.23 -7.35
CA GLN A 116 8.13 24.16 -8.79
C GLN A 116 6.91 23.71 -9.58
N GLU A 117 5.83 23.35 -8.91
CA GLU A 117 4.62 22.80 -9.52
C GLU A 117 3.48 23.81 -9.41
N ARG A 118 2.67 23.91 -10.46
CA ARG A 118 1.49 24.78 -10.47
C ARG A 118 0.23 23.96 -10.64
N LEU A 119 -0.69 24.10 -9.71
CA LEU A 119 -2.04 23.54 -9.86
C LEU A 119 -2.81 24.41 -10.87
N LEU A 120 -3.26 23.77 -11.93
CA LEU A 120 -4.19 24.39 -12.87
C LEU A 120 -5.62 24.34 -12.29
N PRO A 121 -6.51 25.29 -12.65
CA PRO A 121 -7.92 25.25 -12.20
C PRO A 121 -8.62 23.92 -12.49
N GLY A 122 -8.30 23.28 -13.62
CA GLY A 122 -8.81 21.95 -13.96
C GLY A 122 -8.40 20.86 -12.96
N HIS A 123 -7.19 20.92 -12.39
CA HIS A 123 -6.75 19.99 -11.35
C HIS A 123 -7.59 20.17 -10.07
N LEU A 124 -7.83 21.43 -9.66
CA LEU A 124 -8.65 21.73 -8.48
C LEU A 124 -10.11 21.30 -8.67
N LEU A 125 -10.65 21.53 -9.87
CA LEU A 125 -12.00 21.09 -10.20
C LEU A 125 -12.10 19.54 -10.14
N GLY A 126 -11.14 18.82 -10.73
CA GLY A 126 -11.09 17.35 -10.65
C GLY A 126 -11.01 16.84 -9.23
N VAL A 127 -10.16 17.45 -8.39
CA VAL A 127 -10.06 17.10 -6.96
C VAL A 127 -11.39 17.38 -6.24
N ALA A 128 -12.00 18.55 -6.47
CA ALA A 128 -13.28 18.90 -5.86
C ALA A 128 -14.40 17.93 -6.25
N CYS A 129 -14.50 17.58 -7.54
CA CYS A 129 -15.47 16.59 -8.03
C CYS A 129 -15.24 15.20 -7.41
N GLY A 130 -13.98 14.76 -7.33
CA GLY A 130 -13.64 13.47 -6.73
C GLY A 130 -13.96 13.40 -5.23
N LEU A 131 -13.62 14.45 -4.47
CA LEU A 131 -13.96 14.55 -3.06
C LEU A 131 -15.49 14.63 -2.84
N ALA A 132 -16.20 15.39 -3.66
CA ALA A 132 -17.66 15.48 -3.61
C ALA A 132 -18.31 14.12 -3.89
N GLY A 133 -17.84 13.41 -4.92
CA GLY A 133 -18.31 12.06 -5.23
C GLY A 133 -18.09 11.08 -4.08
N ALA A 134 -16.91 11.06 -3.49
CA ALA A 134 -16.63 10.22 -2.33
C ALA A 134 -17.48 10.61 -1.11
N ALA A 135 -17.68 11.90 -0.86
CA ALA A 135 -18.52 12.40 0.24
C ALA A 135 -19.99 11.98 0.03
N ILE A 136 -20.54 12.11 -1.18
CA ILE A 136 -21.91 11.68 -1.50
C ILE A 136 -22.08 10.18 -1.22
N LEU A 137 -21.11 9.36 -1.63
CA LEU A 137 -21.19 7.91 -1.43
C LEU A 137 -21.08 7.53 0.06
N VAL A 138 -20.23 8.19 0.82
CA VAL A 138 -20.07 7.91 2.25
C VAL A 138 -21.22 8.47 3.09
N LEU A 139 -21.64 9.72 2.82
CA LEU A 139 -22.70 10.40 3.58
C LEU A 139 -24.11 10.02 3.11
N GLY A 140 -24.27 9.59 1.86
CA GLY A 140 -25.55 9.14 1.30
C GLY A 140 -26.03 7.78 1.83
N LYS A 141 -25.18 7.05 2.54
CA LYS A 141 -25.61 5.89 3.34
C LYS A 141 -26.33 6.43 4.57
N ALA A 142 -27.40 5.72 4.98
CA ALA A 142 -28.13 6.06 6.20
C ALA A 142 -27.13 6.39 7.31
N ALA A 143 -27.33 7.54 7.95
CA ALA A 143 -26.43 8.00 9.04
C ALA A 143 -26.12 6.84 9.97
N PRO A 144 -24.87 6.67 10.39
CA PRO A 144 -24.56 5.70 11.44
C PRO A 144 -25.54 5.98 12.59
N GLU A 145 -26.27 4.95 13.01
CA GLU A 145 -27.14 5.09 14.18
C GLU A 145 -26.35 5.74 15.31
N ALA A 146 -26.98 6.59 16.07
CA ALA A 146 -26.34 7.30 17.20
C ALA A 146 -25.59 6.28 18.06
N GLY A 147 -24.26 6.32 18.06
CA GLY A 147 -23.39 5.33 18.69
C GLY A 147 -22.52 4.52 17.71
N THR A 148 -21.98 5.16 16.65
CA THR A 148 -20.99 4.50 15.78
C THR A 148 -19.96 3.75 16.63
N PRO A 149 -19.83 2.42 16.49
CA PRO A 149 -18.93 1.64 17.32
C PRO A 149 -17.48 2.16 17.20
N ALA A 150 -16.74 2.17 18.30
CA ALA A 150 -15.33 2.59 18.31
C ALA A 150 -14.46 1.92 17.22
N PRO A 151 -14.65 0.63 16.88
CA PRO A 151 -13.96 0.00 15.75
C PRO A 151 -14.17 0.73 14.41
N ALA A 152 -15.37 1.23 14.12
CA ALA A 152 -15.63 1.94 12.86
C ALA A 152 -14.87 3.28 12.78
N VAL A 153 -14.75 4.01 13.88
CA VAL A 153 -13.93 5.24 13.91
C VAL A 153 -12.47 4.93 13.60
N ILE A 154 -11.92 3.86 14.19
CA ILE A 154 -10.56 3.41 13.93
C ILE A 154 -10.40 3.06 12.43
N GLY A 155 -11.38 2.39 11.84
CA GLY A 155 -11.39 2.05 10.43
C GLY A 155 -11.34 3.27 9.50
N TYR A 156 -12.15 4.29 9.78
CA TYR A 156 -12.14 5.54 9.02
C TYR A 156 -10.80 6.27 9.14
N LEU A 157 -10.24 6.36 10.35
CA LEU A 157 -8.92 6.95 10.57
C LEU A 157 -7.82 6.17 9.85
N ALA A 158 -7.89 4.84 9.87
CA ALA A 158 -6.97 3.98 9.15
C ALA A 158 -7.05 4.18 7.63
N ALA A 159 -8.26 4.26 7.06
CA ALA A 159 -8.46 4.51 5.63
C ALA A 159 -7.91 5.88 5.20
N ILE A 160 -8.15 6.93 5.98
CA ILE A 160 -7.58 8.27 5.75
C ILE A 160 -6.05 8.21 5.86
N GLY A 161 -5.53 7.55 6.88
CA GLY A 161 -4.09 7.34 7.06
C GLY A 161 -3.43 6.66 5.85
N CYS A 162 -4.07 5.64 5.27
CA CYS A 162 -3.62 5.01 4.03
C CYS A 162 -3.50 6.03 2.89
N ALA A 163 -4.53 6.81 2.64
CA ALA A 163 -4.55 7.79 1.57
C ALA A 163 -3.43 8.84 1.75
N LEU A 164 -3.21 9.31 2.99
CA LEU A 164 -2.17 10.29 3.31
C LEU A 164 -0.75 9.69 3.17
N ILE A 165 -0.53 8.48 3.70
CA ILE A 165 0.79 7.82 3.63
C ILE A 165 1.18 7.56 2.18
N TRP A 166 0.27 6.97 1.38
CA TRP A 166 0.58 6.64 -0.01
C TRP A 166 0.82 7.88 -0.86
N SER A 167 0.02 8.93 -0.65
CA SER A 167 0.19 10.21 -1.34
C SER A 167 1.50 10.89 -0.97
N GLY A 168 1.80 10.95 0.32
CA GLY A 168 3.06 11.52 0.82
C GLY A 168 4.27 10.74 0.29
N TYR A 169 4.22 9.40 0.38
CA TYR A 169 5.26 8.53 -0.16
C TYR A 169 5.47 8.78 -1.67
N SER A 170 4.41 8.79 -2.45
CA SER A 170 4.50 8.95 -3.91
C SER A 170 5.18 10.27 -4.31
N VAL A 171 4.86 11.36 -3.62
CA VAL A 171 5.45 12.67 -3.89
C VAL A 171 6.89 12.77 -3.39
N LEU A 172 7.17 12.26 -2.18
CA LEU A 172 8.51 12.33 -1.57
C LEU A 172 9.49 11.35 -2.21
N ASN A 173 9.04 10.14 -2.55
CA ASN A 173 9.87 9.11 -3.19
C ASN A 173 10.44 9.64 -4.51
N ARG A 174 9.61 10.23 -5.35
CA ARG A 174 10.02 10.80 -6.63
C ARG A 174 11.08 11.89 -6.49
N ARG A 175 11.10 12.62 -5.36
CA ARG A 175 12.03 13.74 -5.14
C ARG A 175 13.30 13.37 -4.37
N LEU A 176 13.14 12.50 -3.38
CA LEU A 176 14.22 12.26 -2.41
C LEU A 176 15.02 11.00 -2.71
N VAL A 177 14.46 10.07 -3.50
CA VAL A 177 15.03 8.74 -3.71
C VAL A 177 14.92 8.25 -5.16
N ALA A 178 14.87 9.17 -6.12
CA ALA A 178 14.78 8.85 -7.56
C ALA A 178 15.93 7.94 -8.06
N ASP A 179 17.11 8.03 -7.44
CA ASP A 179 18.31 7.26 -7.83
C ASP A 179 18.43 5.90 -7.09
N VAL A 180 17.43 5.52 -6.29
CA VAL A 180 17.47 4.25 -5.56
C VAL A 180 17.11 3.11 -6.50
N PRO A 181 17.94 2.06 -6.58
CA PRO A 181 17.68 0.95 -7.49
C PRO A 181 16.45 0.14 -7.04
N SER A 182 15.72 -0.41 -8.00
CA SER A 182 14.52 -1.25 -7.79
C SER A 182 14.76 -2.46 -6.87
N THR A 183 16.00 -2.95 -6.83
CA THR A 183 16.39 -4.00 -5.88
C THR A 183 16.16 -3.63 -4.42
N ALA A 184 16.13 -2.32 -4.09
CA ALA A 184 15.84 -1.84 -2.74
C ALA A 184 14.44 -2.26 -2.26
N VAL A 185 13.46 -2.43 -3.17
CA VAL A 185 12.10 -2.91 -2.84
C VAL A 185 12.15 -4.26 -2.11
N THR A 186 13.05 -5.17 -2.51
CA THR A 186 13.28 -6.44 -1.80
C THR A 186 13.62 -6.18 -0.33
N GLY A 187 14.55 -5.28 -0.06
CA GLY A 187 14.93 -4.90 1.29
C GLY A 187 13.79 -4.26 2.06
N PHE A 188 13.04 -3.36 1.44
CA PHE A 188 11.87 -2.72 2.06
C PHE A 188 10.79 -3.74 2.43
N CYS A 189 10.52 -4.72 1.55
CA CYS A 189 9.58 -5.79 1.85
C CYS A 189 10.05 -6.64 3.05
N LEU A 190 11.31 -7.07 3.08
CA LEU A 190 11.86 -7.87 4.18
C LEU A 190 11.85 -7.10 5.51
N ALA A 191 12.24 -5.83 5.50
CA ALA A 191 12.22 -4.99 6.70
C ALA A 191 10.78 -4.73 7.18
N THR A 192 9.85 -4.49 6.26
CA THR A 192 8.41 -4.36 6.55
C THR A 192 7.86 -5.64 7.16
N ALA A 193 8.22 -6.80 6.61
CA ALA A 193 7.83 -8.10 7.15
C ALA A 193 8.30 -8.26 8.60
N LEU A 194 9.59 -8.01 8.86
CA LEU A 194 10.16 -8.12 10.20
C LEU A 194 9.47 -7.15 11.18
N LEU A 195 9.34 -5.89 10.80
CA LEU A 195 8.71 -4.86 11.63
C LEU A 195 7.24 -5.21 11.94
N SER A 196 6.50 -5.70 10.93
CA SER A 196 5.10 -6.09 11.09
C SER A 196 4.94 -7.32 12.00
N LEU A 197 5.82 -8.33 11.84
CA LEU A 197 5.79 -9.50 12.72
C LEU A 197 6.15 -9.13 14.17
N LEU A 198 7.10 -8.23 14.37
CA LEU A 198 7.41 -7.70 15.70
C LEU A 198 6.21 -6.93 16.29
N ALA A 199 5.57 -6.09 15.47
CA ALA A 199 4.37 -5.36 15.91
C ALA A 199 3.22 -6.33 16.25
N HIS A 200 3.03 -7.38 15.46
CA HIS A 200 2.05 -8.44 15.78
C HIS A 200 2.33 -9.06 17.16
N LEU A 201 3.56 -9.47 17.43
CA LEU A 201 3.93 -10.09 18.70
C LEU A 201 3.70 -9.17 19.92
N LEU A 202 3.79 -7.85 19.72
CA LEU A 202 3.68 -6.87 20.81
C LEU A 202 2.29 -6.29 20.99
N LEU A 203 1.48 -6.22 19.92
CA LEU A 203 0.26 -5.40 19.87
C LEU A 203 -1.00 -6.18 19.52
N GLU A 204 -0.89 -7.36 18.94
CA GLU A 204 -2.03 -8.15 18.50
C GLU A 204 -2.17 -9.45 19.31
N PRO A 205 -3.38 -9.98 19.42
CA PRO A 205 -3.58 -11.29 20.07
C PRO A 205 -2.85 -12.39 19.31
N ALA A 206 -2.32 -13.36 20.06
CA ALA A 206 -1.67 -14.52 19.47
C ALA A 206 -2.69 -15.31 18.62
N GLY A 207 -2.28 -15.64 17.40
CA GLY A 207 -3.09 -16.41 16.46
C GLY A 207 -2.31 -16.71 15.20
N TRP A 208 -2.73 -17.75 14.48
CA TRP A 208 -2.16 -18.08 13.17
C TRP A 208 -3.28 -18.18 12.14
N PRO A 209 -2.98 -17.89 10.85
CA PRO A 209 -3.94 -18.08 9.78
C PRO A 209 -4.36 -19.55 9.67
N GLU A 210 -5.62 -19.79 9.40
CA GLU A 210 -6.17 -21.15 9.26
C GLU A 210 -6.73 -21.36 7.84
N GLY A 211 -6.74 -22.63 7.42
CA GLY A 211 -7.41 -23.06 6.20
C GLY A 211 -7.02 -22.25 4.96
N SER A 212 -8.04 -21.68 4.30
CA SER A 212 -7.89 -20.91 3.05
C SER A 212 -7.21 -19.55 3.20
N ALA A 213 -7.06 -19.03 4.44
CA ALA A 213 -6.36 -17.77 4.67
C ALA A 213 -4.90 -17.83 4.17
N TRP A 214 -4.25 -18.97 4.27
CA TRP A 214 -2.90 -19.17 3.74
C TRP A 214 -2.81 -18.99 2.22
N LEU A 215 -3.83 -19.42 1.48
CA LEU A 215 -3.89 -19.22 0.03
C LEU A 215 -4.01 -17.73 -0.31
N ALA A 216 -4.85 -17.01 0.43
CA ALA A 216 -4.99 -15.56 0.26
C ALA A 216 -3.68 -14.82 0.61
N ILE A 217 -2.99 -15.20 1.68
CA ILE A 217 -1.69 -14.64 2.08
C ILE A 217 -0.63 -14.89 1.01
N LEU A 218 -0.54 -16.10 0.50
CA LEU A 218 0.40 -16.43 -0.58
C LEU A 218 0.08 -15.63 -1.85
N ALA A 219 -1.19 -15.56 -2.23
CA ALA A 219 -1.61 -14.79 -3.41
C ALA A 219 -1.33 -13.28 -3.24
N LEU A 220 -1.59 -12.71 -2.05
CA LEU A 220 -1.24 -11.33 -1.71
C LEU A 220 0.26 -11.10 -1.81
N GLY A 221 1.06 -11.98 -1.21
CA GLY A 221 2.50 -11.84 -1.15
C GLY A 221 3.18 -12.02 -2.50
N LEU A 222 2.72 -12.95 -3.34
CA LEU A 222 3.28 -13.17 -4.68
C LEU A 222 2.79 -12.12 -5.69
N GLY A 223 1.55 -11.71 -5.63
CA GLY A 223 0.92 -10.78 -6.56
C GLY A 223 1.03 -9.30 -6.13
N PRO A 224 0.02 -8.78 -5.40
CA PRO A 224 -0.06 -7.35 -5.05
C PRO A 224 1.15 -6.79 -4.30
N VAL A 225 1.72 -7.55 -3.36
CA VAL A 225 2.84 -7.11 -2.52
C VAL A 225 4.20 -7.46 -3.15
N GLY A 226 4.28 -8.56 -3.88
CA GLY A 226 5.51 -8.99 -4.56
C GLY A 226 5.59 -8.46 -5.99
N ALA A 227 5.06 -9.24 -6.95
CA ALA A 227 5.24 -8.97 -8.37
C ALA A 227 4.81 -7.56 -8.81
N ALA A 228 3.76 -6.99 -8.22
CA ALA A 228 3.28 -5.67 -8.60
C ALA A 228 4.31 -4.57 -8.35
N PHE A 229 5.02 -4.58 -7.22
CA PHE A 229 6.05 -3.59 -6.93
C PHE A 229 7.24 -3.71 -7.89
N PHE A 230 7.64 -4.94 -8.24
CA PHE A 230 8.72 -5.14 -9.19
C PHE A 230 8.33 -4.78 -10.63
N LEU A 231 7.06 -4.96 -11.00
CA LEU A 231 6.54 -4.52 -12.31
C LEU A 231 6.42 -3.00 -12.42
N TRP A 232 6.06 -2.34 -11.31
CA TRP A 232 5.88 -0.89 -11.27
C TRP A 232 7.21 -0.13 -11.39
N ASP A 233 8.27 -0.73 -10.92
CA ASP A 233 9.60 -0.12 -10.83
C ASP A 233 10.43 -0.31 -12.13
N HIS A 234 9.83 -0.95 -13.15
CA HIS A 234 10.38 -1.13 -14.49
C HIS A 234 9.89 -0.04 -15.45
#